data_37417d5c3228426125d11579b6e44acb
#
_entry.id   37417d5c3228426125d11579b6e44acb
#
_cell.length_a   1.000
_cell.length_b   1.000
_cell.length_c   1.000
_cell.angle_alpha   90.00
_cell.angle_beta   90.00
_cell.angle_gamma   90.00
#
_symmetry.space_group_name_H-M   'P 1'
#
loop_
_entity.id
_entity.type
_entity.pdbx_description
1 polymer ?
#
loop_
_entity_poly.entity_id
_entity_poly.type
_entity_poly.pdbx_seq_one_letter_code
_entity_poly.pdbx_strand_id
1 'polypeptide(L)'
;FSRTLPEEHFPKGSNWLMLGPSGPRRLRLAVEHLAQYRGGIAFCVDLDPRWVIKLIKKGWMEHLEAYKGHVMDQAVSILQAGHDIRCMFTTPKLLESLALRLESMGTSIRKAGITGIFSGGTEFTPQWNRFAHEELLDGAYMTPTYGNTLMGLAASAPTGPENNYKITYHAPQPRAVIEVVDFDDPLEIVEYGQAGRVKLTTLTREFFVPGFLERDEGEREPPYEKYPWDGVSGVRPFHGFA
;
A
#
# COMPACT_ATOMS: atom_id res chain seq x y z
N PHE A 1 4.06 4.53 -11.60
CA PHE A 1 4.08 4.66 -10.14
C PHE A 1 5.35 5.34 -9.62
N SER A 2 6.56 4.94 -10.06
CA SER A 2 7.81 5.58 -9.57
C SER A 2 7.82 7.10 -9.71
N ARG A 3 7.22 7.65 -10.77
CA ARG A 3 7.13 9.10 -11.00
C ARG A 3 6.17 9.82 -10.05
N THR A 4 5.32 9.10 -9.35
CA THR A 4 4.38 9.68 -8.37
C THR A 4 4.98 9.82 -6.98
N LEU A 5 6.11 9.15 -6.72
CA LEU A 5 6.81 9.20 -5.45
C LEU A 5 7.72 10.43 -5.37
N PRO A 6 7.48 11.38 -4.44
CA PRO A 6 8.30 12.58 -4.29
C PRO A 6 9.76 12.23 -3.99
N GLU A 7 10.70 12.83 -4.72
CA GLU A 7 12.14 12.50 -4.59
C GLU A 7 12.71 12.92 -3.23
N GLU A 8 12.18 13.96 -2.63
CA GLU A 8 12.54 14.43 -1.30
C GLU A 8 12.29 13.39 -0.19
N HIS A 9 11.28 12.53 -0.37
CA HIS A 9 10.93 11.46 0.56
C HIS A 9 11.41 10.09 0.11
N PHE A 10 11.54 9.89 -1.19
CA PHE A 10 12.02 8.65 -1.82
C PHE A 10 13.27 8.95 -2.66
N PRO A 11 14.42 9.23 -2.03
CA PRO A 11 15.62 9.64 -2.76
C PRO A 11 16.12 8.53 -3.69
N LYS A 12 16.65 8.95 -4.85
CA LYS A 12 17.33 8.02 -5.77
C LYS A 12 18.63 7.50 -5.16
N GLY A 13 18.99 6.28 -5.50
CA GLY A 13 20.18 5.62 -4.97
C GLY A 13 20.02 5.01 -3.58
N SER A 14 18.94 5.34 -2.86
CA SER A 14 18.68 4.79 -1.53
C SER A 14 18.08 3.39 -1.58
N ASN A 15 18.36 2.61 -0.55
CA ASN A 15 17.84 1.27 -0.41
C ASN A 15 16.45 1.25 0.25
N TRP A 16 15.78 0.12 0.09
CA TRP A 16 14.40 -0.09 0.46
C TRP A 16 14.26 -1.24 1.44
N LEU A 17 13.38 -1.08 2.43
CA LEU A 17 12.88 -2.19 3.24
C LEU A 17 11.55 -2.66 2.66
N MET A 18 11.47 -3.94 2.29
CA MET A 18 10.22 -4.63 1.96
C MET A 18 9.70 -5.34 3.21
N LEU A 19 8.92 -4.64 4.03
CA LEU A 19 8.24 -5.17 5.20
C LEU A 19 6.85 -5.66 4.80
N GLY A 20 6.79 -6.80 4.18
CA GLY A 20 5.56 -7.36 3.63
C GLY A 20 5.75 -8.79 3.15
N PRO A 21 4.70 -9.39 2.59
CA PRO A 21 4.75 -10.76 2.10
C PRO A 21 5.89 -11.00 1.11
N SER A 22 6.82 -11.89 1.46
CA SER A 22 7.93 -12.32 0.62
C SER A 22 7.57 -13.53 -0.26
N GLY A 23 8.54 -14.12 -0.91
CA GLY A 23 8.35 -15.24 -1.83
C GLY A 23 8.02 -14.79 -3.27
N PRO A 24 7.57 -15.69 -4.16
CA PRO A 24 7.32 -15.40 -5.56
C PRO A 24 6.00 -14.65 -5.76
N ARG A 25 5.90 -13.47 -5.20
CA ARG A 25 4.70 -12.62 -5.23
C ARG A 25 4.96 -11.38 -6.07
N ARG A 26 3.94 -10.98 -6.85
CA ARG A 26 4.03 -9.81 -7.70
C ARG A 26 4.38 -8.53 -6.93
N LEU A 27 3.84 -8.36 -5.73
CA LEU A 27 4.12 -7.18 -4.91
C LEU A 27 5.61 -7.08 -4.56
N ARG A 28 6.23 -8.18 -4.13
CA ARG A 28 7.68 -8.23 -3.88
C ARG A 28 8.46 -7.83 -5.13
N LEU A 29 8.15 -8.45 -6.27
CA LEU A 29 8.81 -8.13 -7.54
C LEU A 29 8.61 -6.66 -7.94
N ALA A 30 7.43 -6.10 -7.67
CA ALA A 30 7.16 -4.68 -7.93
C ALA A 30 8.03 -3.76 -7.06
N VAL A 31 8.21 -4.10 -5.79
CA VAL A 31 9.08 -3.32 -4.86
C VAL A 31 10.55 -3.45 -5.25
N GLU A 32 11.02 -4.66 -5.55
CA GLU A 32 12.39 -4.90 -6.03
C GLU A 32 12.67 -4.11 -7.32
N HIS A 33 11.77 -4.20 -8.29
CA HIS A 33 11.90 -3.46 -9.54
C HIS A 33 11.88 -1.95 -9.32
N LEU A 34 11.01 -1.45 -8.42
CA LEU A 34 10.93 -0.04 -8.07
C LEU A 34 12.23 0.46 -7.42
N ALA A 35 12.80 -0.31 -6.49
CA ALA A 35 14.08 -0.01 -5.87
C ALA A 35 15.20 0.06 -6.91
N GLN A 36 15.34 -0.96 -7.74
CA GLN A 36 16.35 -1.02 -8.82
C GLN A 36 16.18 0.13 -9.83
N TYR A 37 14.94 0.40 -10.25
CA TYR A 37 14.66 1.52 -11.17
C TYR A 37 15.09 2.87 -10.61
N ARG A 38 15.07 3.02 -9.28
CA ARG A 38 15.51 4.24 -8.57
C ARG A 38 16.98 4.18 -8.15
N GLY A 39 17.72 3.15 -8.52
CA GLY A 39 19.16 3.01 -8.28
C GLY A 39 19.55 2.43 -6.92
N GLY A 40 18.61 1.82 -6.21
CA GLY A 40 18.84 1.11 -4.95
C GLY A 40 18.49 -0.39 -5.05
N ILE A 41 18.52 -1.06 -3.93
CA ILE A 41 18.10 -2.47 -3.77
C ILE A 41 17.04 -2.60 -2.68
N ALA A 42 16.22 -3.64 -2.75
CA ALA A 42 15.23 -3.96 -1.73
C ALA A 42 15.75 -5.07 -0.79
N PHE A 43 15.74 -4.79 0.50
CA PHE A 43 15.96 -5.77 1.56
C PHE A 43 14.61 -6.29 2.03
N CYS A 44 14.37 -7.58 1.88
CA CYS A 44 13.08 -8.20 2.17
C CYS A 44 13.14 -8.99 3.47
N VAL A 45 12.11 -8.90 4.29
CA VAL A 45 11.90 -9.82 5.42
C VAL A 45 11.29 -11.13 4.92
N ASP A 46 11.50 -12.20 5.66
CA ASP A 46 10.87 -13.51 5.38
C ASP A 46 9.49 -13.59 6.02
N LEU A 47 8.48 -13.18 5.26
CA LEU A 47 7.08 -13.26 5.67
C LEU A 47 6.27 -14.10 4.69
N ASP A 48 5.86 -15.30 5.10
CA ASP A 48 4.94 -16.15 4.34
C ASP A 48 3.52 -16.12 4.92
N PRO A 49 2.58 -15.43 4.29
CA PRO A 49 1.19 -15.36 4.74
C PRO A 49 0.48 -16.73 4.80
N ARG A 50 0.93 -17.70 3.98
CA ARG A 50 0.37 -19.07 4.02
C ARG A 50 0.70 -19.75 5.34
N TRP A 51 1.91 -19.49 5.85
CA TRP A 51 2.32 -19.99 7.16
C TRP A 51 1.51 -19.34 8.27
N VAL A 52 1.32 -18.02 8.21
CA VAL A 52 0.45 -17.25 9.12
C VAL A 52 -0.96 -17.85 9.16
N ILE A 53 -1.60 -18.02 8.00
CA ILE A 53 -2.94 -18.63 7.88
C ILE A 53 -2.96 -20.04 8.47
N LYS A 54 -1.92 -20.84 8.24
CA LYS A 54 -1.82 -22.20 8.78
C LYS A 54 -1.77 -22.19 10.32
N LEU A 55 -0.98 -21.27 10.90
CA LEU A 55 -0.88 -21.13 12.36
C LEU A 55 -2.22 -20.74 12.98
N ILE A 56 -2.90 -19.76 12.38
CA ILE A 56 -4.24 -19.31 12.81
C ILE A 56 -5.24 -20.47 12.75
N LYS A 57 -5.32 -21.17 11.60
CA LYS A 57 -6.26 -22.30 11.43
C LYS A 57 -6.02 -23.45 12.41
N LYS A 58 -4.79 -23.61 12.89
CA LYS A 58 -4.43 -24.63 13.89
C LYS A 58 -4.58 -24.14 15.35
N GLY A 59 -4.88 -22.88 15.57
CA GLY A 59 -4.93 -22.28 16.89
C GLY A 59 -3.56 -22.16 17.58
N TRP A 60 -2.47 -22.20 16.83
CA TRP A 60 -1.10 -22.15 17.36
C TRP A 60 -0.66 -20.69 17.59
N MET A 61 -1.32 -20.02 18.53
CA MET A 61 -1.16 -18.58 18.72
C MET A 61 0.24 -18.20 19.24
N GLU A 62 0.84 -19.01 20.11
CA GLU A 62 2.23 -18.77 20.59
C GLU A 62 3.23 -18.80 19.45
N HIS A 63 3.10 -19.76 18.54
CA HIS A 63 3.95 -19.84 17.34
C HIS A 63 3.71 -18.66 16.38
N LEU A 64 2.46 -18.19 16.28
CA LEU A 64 2.12 -17.01 15.50
C LEU A 64 2.80 -15.77 16.06
N GLU A 65 2.74 -15.55 17.37
CA GLU A 65 3.39 -14.40 18.01
C GLU A 65 4.92 -14.47 17.91
N ALA A 66 5.49 -15.66 18.11
CA ALA A 66 6.93 -15.87 17.91
C ALA A 66 7.36 -15.56 16.46
N TYR A 67 6.56 -15.98 15.47
CA TYR A 67 6.83 -15.70 14.07
C TYR A 67 6.71 -14.20 13.73
N LYS A 68 5.70 -13.52 14.26
CA LYS A 68 5.57 -12.07 14.13
C LYS A 68 6.77 -11.33 14.74
N GLY A 69 7.19 -11.75 15.95
CA GLY A 69 8.38 -11.20 16.61
C GLY A 69 9.62 -11.36 15.72
N HIS A 70 9.84 -12.56 15.18
CA HIS A 70 10.95 -12.83 14.27
C HIS A 70 10.96 -11.94 13.02
N VAL A 71 9.79 -11.68 12.41
CA VAL A 71 9.66 -10.78 11.26
C VAL A 71 10.04 -9.35 11.64
N MET A 72 9.64 -8.88 12.83
CA MET A 72 10.03 -7.55 13.32
C MET A 72 11.52 -7.47 13.63
N ASP A 73 12.11 -8.51 14.21
CA ASP A 73 13.55 -8.57 14.50
C ASP A 73 14.38 -8.53 13.20
N GLN A 74 13.93 -9.20 12.13
CA GLN A 74 14.56 -9.07 10.81
C GLN A 74 14.51 -7.63 10.31
N ALA A 75 13.34 -6.97 10.36
CA ALA A 75 13.18 -5.59 9.92
C ALA A 75 14.12 -4.64 10.70
N VAL A 76 14.18 -4.77 12.02
CA VAL A 76 15.09 -3.99 12.88
C VAL A 76 16.55 -4.26 12.51
N SER A 77 16.94 -5.51 12.34
CA SER A 77 18.30 -5.90 11.97
C SER A 77 18.72 -5.27 10.63
N ILE A 78 17.83 -5.28 9.64
CA ILE A 78 18.06 -4.64 8.34
C ILE A 78 18.27 -3.12 8.50
N LEU A 79 17.44 -2.45 9.30
CA LEU A 79 17.55 -1.01 9.55
C LEU A 79 18.86 -0.65 10.28
N GLN A 80 19.31 -1.50 11.20
CA GLN A 80 20.52 -1.27 11.99
C GLN A 80 21.82 -1.65 11.26
N ALA A 81 21.75 -2.41 10.18
CA ALA A 81 22.92 -2.91 9.46
C ALA A 81 23.67 -1.84 8.63
N GLY A 82 23.22 -0.59 8.63
CA GLY A 82 23.92 0.52 7.95
C GLY A 82 23.78 0.55 6.43
N HIS A 83 22.73 -0.08 5.88
CA HIS A 83 22.50 -0.18 4.45
C HIS A 83 21.86 1.05 3.80
N ASP A 84 21.86 2.20 4.43
CA ASP A 84 21.21 3.44 3.95
C ASP A 84 19.76 3.20 3.48
N ILE A 85 18.97 2.55 4.32
CA ILE A 85 17.55 2.31 4.07
C ILE A 85 16.79 3.63 4.29
N ARG A 86 16.21 4.19 3.23
CA ARG A 86 15.43 5.43 3.26
C ARG A 86 13.96 5.21 2.91
N CYS A 87 13.69 4.17 2.15
CA CYS A 87 12.37 3.90 1.63
C CYS A 87 11.82 2.60 2.19
N MET A 88 10.51 2.51 2.35
CA MET A 88 9.86 1.30 2.83
C MET A 88 8.56 1.02 2.09
N PHE A 89 8.32 -0.26 1.78
CA PHE A 89 6.98 -0.77 1.56
C PHE A 89 6.51 -1.53 2.79
N THR A 90 5.25 -1.31 3.18
CA THR A 90 4.65 -2.06 4.29
C THR A 90 3.12 -2.13 4.17
N THR A 91 2.48 -2.86 5.09
CA THR A 91 1.02 -2.82 5.32
C THR A 91 0.73 -2.06 6.60
N PRO A 92 -0.50 -1.54 6.82
CA PRO A 92 -0.86 -0.82 8.02
C PRO A 92 -0.47 -1.52 9.32
N LYS A 93 -0.84 -2.79 9.46
CA LYS A 93 -0.55 -3.57 10.69
C LYS A 93 0.93 -3.82 10.92
N LEU A 94 1.70 -4.00 9.85
CA LEU A 94 3.15 -4.21 9.97
C LEU A 94 3.87 -2.90 10.28
N LEU A 95 3.38 -1.76 9.77
CA LEU A 95 3.90 -0.44 10.12
C LEU A 95 3.70 -0.17 11.61
N GLU A 96 2.51 -0.38 12.12
CA GLU A 96 2.19 -0.23 13.54
C GLU A 96 3.11 -1.11 14.41
N SER A 97 3.24 -2.41 14.05
CA SER A 97 4.11 -3.33 14.78
C SER A 97 5.57 -2.90 14.79
N LEU A 98 6.08 -2.39 13.66
CA LEU A 98 7.45 -1.88 13.57
C LEU A 98 7.62 -0.59 14.36
N ALA A 99 6.67 0.34 14.29
CA ALA A 99 6.73 1.59 15.04
C ALA A 99 6.79 1.33 16.55
N LEU A 100 5.91 0.47 17.07
CA LEU A 100 5.91 0.06 18.49
C LEU A 100 7.22 -0.65 18.90
N ARG A 101 7.76 -1.50 18.00
CA ARG A 101 9.05 -2.15 18.26
C ARG A 101 10.19 -1.15 18.34
N LEU A 102 10.26 -0.18 17.43
CA LEU A 102 11.27 0.88 17.44
C LEU A 102 11.11 1.80 18.66
N GLU A 103 9.89 2.16 19.04
CA GLU A 103 9.61 2.93 20.24
C GLU A 103 10.12 2.24 21.51
N SER A 104 9.89 0.93 21.65
CA SER A 104 10.42 0.14 22.77
C SER A 104 11.95 0.13 22.85
N MET A 105 12.63 0.48 21.76
CA MET A 105 14.08 0.63 21.67
C MET A 105 14.54 2.08 21.80
N GLY A 106 13.67 3.03 22.10
CA GLY A 106 13.96 4.45 22.24
C GLY A 106 14.20 5.18 20.93
N THR A 107 13.70 4.66 19.81
CA THR A 107 13.84 5.25 18.47
C THR A 107 12.48 5.33 17.76
N SER A 108 12.47 5.79 16.52
CA SER A 108 11.24 5.93 15.72
C SER A 108 11.51 5.55 14.27
N ILE A 109 10.45 5.47 13.48
CA ILE A 109 10.52 5.23 12.02
C ILE A 109 11.48 6.25 11.37
N ARG A 110 11.31 7.52 11.67
CA ARG A 110 12.12 8.59 11.09
C ARG A 110 13.57 8.53 11.57
N LYS A 111 13.80 8.31 12.87
CA LYS A 111 15.14 8.21 13.47
C LYS A 111 15.88 6.95 12.99
N ALA A 112 15.17 5.89 12.65
CA ALA A 112 15.74 4.70 12.02
C ALA A 112 16.16 4.91 10.56
N GLY A 113 15.94 6.12 10.01
CA GLY A 113 16.41 6.53 8.68
C GLY A 113 15.32 6.56 7.60
N ILE A 114 14.12 6.05 7.85
CA ILE A 114 13.06 6.01 6.85
C ILE A 114 12.50 7.40 6.58
N THR A 115 12.52 7.81 5.31
CA THR A 115 12.01 9.11 4.87
C THR A 115 10.70 8.99 4.08
N GLY A 116 10.51 7.87 3.38
CA GLY A 116 9.34 7.62 2.56
C GLY A 116 8.80 6.20 2.67
N ILE A 117 7.50 6.10 2.85
CA ILE A 117 6.77 4.86 2.97
C ILE A 117 5.68 4.83 1.93
N PHE A 118 5.56 3.76 1.15
CA PHE A 118 4.31 3.48 0.49
C PHE A 118 3.67 2.22 1.10
N SER A 119 2.37 2.28 1.31
CA SER A 119 1.66 1.28 2.08
C SER A 119 0.40 0.80 1.36
N GLY A 120 0.16 -0.51 1.41
CA GLY A 120 -0.98 -1.11 0.72
C GLY A 120 -1.19 -2.56 1.09
N GLY A 121 -2.13 -3.22 0.40
CA GLY A 121 -2.40 -4.64 0.56
C GLY A 121 -3.43 -5.01 1.63
N THR A 122 -3.97 -4.02 2.32
CA THR A 122 -5.14 -4.14 3.20
C THR A 122 -5.96 -2.86 3.15
N GLU A 123 -7.16 -2.89 3.67
CA GLU A 123 -8.02 -1.72 3.78
C GLU A 123 -7.34 -0.59 4.57
N PHE A 124 -7.52 0.64 4.09
CA PHE A 124 -7.11 1.86 4.76
C PHE A 124 -8.34 2.68 5.10
N THR A 125 -8.45 3.10 6.35
CA THR A 125 -9.46 4.09 6.75
C THR A 125 -8.82 5.47 6.96
N PRO A 126 -9.56 6.57 6.77
CA PRO A 126 -9.07 7.91 7.12
C PRO A 126 -8.61 8.01 8.57
N GLN A 127 -9.30 7.34 9.49
CA GLN A 127 -8.96 7.32 10.92
C GLN A 127 -7.61 6.66 11.17
N TRP A 128 -7.35 5.50 10.53
CA TRP A 128 -6.05 4.86 10.65
C TRP A 128 -4.95 5.69 9.99
N ASN A 129 -5.24 6.30 8.84
CA ASN A 129 -4.30 7.18 8.16
C ASN A 129 -3.91 8.38 9.02
N ARG A 130 -4.90 9.00 9.68
CA ARG A 130 -4.67 10.06 10.67
C ARG A 130 -3.77 9.59 11.80
N PHE A 131 -4.12 8.47 12.44
CA PHE A 131 -3.34 7.87 13.53
C PHE A 131 -1.88 7.61 13.12
N ALA A 132 -1.68 7.05 11.92
CA ALA A 132 -0.34 6.81 11.42
C ALA A 132 0.47 8.13 11.28
N HIS A 133 -0.12 9.18 10.71
CA HIS A 133 0.53 10.47 10.54
C HIS A 133 0.83 11.18 11.86
N GLU A 134 -0.09 11.11 12.81
CA GLU A 134 0.04 11.82 14.09
C GLU A 134 0.92 11.07 15.09
N GLU A 135 0.92 9.72 15.10
CA GLU A 135 1.53 8.93 16.17
C GLU A 135 2.66 7.99 15.73
N LEU A 136 2.62 7.45 14.50
CA LEU A 136 3.56 6.38 14.12
C LEU A 136 4.75 6.86 13.30
N LEU A 137 4.56 7.84 12.43
CA LEU A 137 5.51 8.18 11.38
C LEU A 137 6.67 9.08 11.84
N ASP A 138 6.50 9.82 12.93
CA ASP A 138 7.49 10.81 13.43
C ASP A 138 8.00 11.73 12.28
N GLY A 139 7.07 12.18 11.42
CA GLY A 139 7.37 13.05 10.28
C GLY A 139 7.92 12.35 9.03
N ALA A 140 7.98 11.02 8.99
CA ALA A 140 8.21 10.30 7.73
C ALA A 140 6.99 10.44 6.80
N TYR A 141 7.24 10.60 5.50
CA TYR A 141 6.17 10.69 4.51
C TYR A 141 5.55 9.32 4.24
N MET A 142 4.23 9.27 4.17
CA MET A 142 3.52 8.05 3.77
C MET A 142 2.54 8.33 2.64
N THR A 143 2.52 7.45 1.64
CA THR A 143 1.54 7.43 0.55
C THR A 143 0.84 6.08 0.50
N PRO A 144 -0.49 6.05 0.68
CA PRO A 144 -1.27 4.84 0.45
C PRO A 144 -1.24 4.41 -1.02
N THR A 145 -1.39 3.13 -1.28
CA THR A 145 -1.54 2.59 -2.63
C THR A 145 -2.61 1.51 -2.67
N TYR A 146 -3.33 1.48 -3.78
CA TYR A 146 -4.33 0.46 -4.08
C TYR A 146 -3.93 -0.28 -5.36
N GLY A 147 -4.20 -1.57 -5.42
CA GLY A 147 -3.94 -2.27 -6.66
C GLY A 147 -3.99 -3.78 -6.57
N ASN A 148 -3.97 -4.36 -7.75
CA ASN A 148 -3.97 -5.80 -7.95
C ASN A 148 -2.99 -6.21 -9.06
N THR A 149 -2.98 -7.50 -9.39
CA THR A 149 -2.07 -8.04 -10.41
C THR A 149 -2.37 -7.49 -11.80
N LEU A 150 -3.61 -7.21 -12.13
CA LEU A 150 -4.01 -6.74 -13.47
C LEU A 150 -3.71 -5.25 -13.65
N MET A 151 -4.15 -4.41 -12.72
CA MET A 151 -4.01 -2.96 -12.80
C MET A 151 -2.58 -2.48 -12.52
N GLY A 152 -1.90 -3.09 -11.58
CA GLY A 152 -0.67 -2.56 -11.00
C GLY A 152 -0.96 -1.77 -9.73
N LEU A 153 -0.28 -0.65 -9.54
CA LEU A 153 -0.44 0.20 -8.36
C LEU A 153 -1.04 1.55 -8.77
N ALA A 154 -2.19 1.88 -8.21
CA ALA A 154 -2.74 3.22 -8.22
C ALA A 154 -1.99 4.10 -7.20
N ALA A 155 -1.82 5.36 -7.52
CA ALA A 155 -1.27 6.34 -6.60
C ALA A 155 -2.42 7.01 -5.84
N SER A 156 -2.15 7.49 -4.62
CA SER A 156 -3.09 8.34 -3.91
C SER A 156 -2.85 9.81 -4.19
N ALA A 157 -3.92 10.60 -4.13
CA ALA A 157 -3.80 12.03 -3.91
C ALA A 157 -3.15 12.29 -2.53
N PRO A 158 -2.54 13.46 -2.30
CA PRO A 158 -2.03 13.83 -0.98
C PRO A 158 -3.10 13.72 0.09
N THR A 159 -2.72 13.23 1.28
CA THR A 159 -3.62 13.09 2.42
C THR A 159 -3.08 13.89 3.61
N GLY A 160 -3.97 14.57 4.32
CA GLY A 160 -3.61 15.38 5.48
C GLY A 160 -4.83 15.97 6.18
N PRO A 161 -4.61 16.84 7.17
CA PRO A 161 -5.70 17.50 7.90
C PRO A 161 -6.67 18.26 7.00
N GLU A 162 -6.17 18.82 5.90
CA GLU A 162 -6.94 19.63 4.92
C GLU A 162 -8.06 18.83 4.22
N ASN A 163 -7.92 17.51 4.13
CA ASN A 163 -8.93 16.64 3.53
C ASN A 163 -9.42 15.56 4.51
N ASN A 164 -9.26 15.79 5.83
CA ASN A 164 -9.60 14.84 6.88
C ASN A 164 -8.95 13.46 6.67
N TYR A 165 -7.72 13.44 6.14
CA TYR A 165 -6.96 12.23 5.84
C TYR A 165 -7.67 11.26 4.88
N LYS A 166 -8.63 11.76 4.07
CA LYS A 166 -9.32 10.99 3.05
C LYS A 166 -8.33 10.47 2.01
N ILE A 167 -8.47 9.21 1.65
CA ILE A 167 -7.59 8.56 0.69
C ILE A 167 -8.34 8.39 -0.61
N THR A 168 -7.86 9.04 -1.67
CA THR A 168 -8.39 8.89 -3.03
C THR A 168 -7.32 8.30 -3.92
N TYR A 169 -7.64 7.20 -4.58
CA TYR A 169 -6.74 6.50 -5.48
C TYR A 169 -7.04 6.84 -6.93
N HIS A 170 -5.98 7.03 -7.71
CA HIS A 170 -6.06 7.28 -9.16
C HIS A 170 -5.28 6.20 -9.92
N ALA A 171 -5.93 5.60 -10.90
CA ALA A 171 -5.33 4.56 -11.73
C ALA A 171 -4.10 5.08 -12.51
N PRO A 172 -3.14 4.21 -12.83
CA PRO A 172 -1.97 4.59 -13.63
C PRO A 172 -2.31 4.69 -15.13
N GLN A 173 -3.13 5.67 -15.51
CA GLN A 173 -3.48 5.88 -16.92
C GLN A 173 -2.26 6.22 -17.80
N PRO A 174 -2.29 5.85 -19.07
CA PRO A 174 -3.34 5.09 -19.79
C PRO A 174 -3.30 3.57 -19.58
N ARG A 175 -2.40 3.07 -18.74
CA ARG A 175 -2.20 1.63 -18.52
C ARG A 175 -3.42 0.94 -17.96
N ALA A 176 -4.13 1.59 -17.05
CA ALA A 176 -5.34 1.09 -16.44
C ALA A 176 -6.32 2.23 -16.19
N VAL A 177 -7.60 1.93 -16.27
CA VAL A 177 -8.71 2.83 -15.95
C VAL A 177 -9.50 2.23 -14.80
N ILE A 178 -9.85 3.06 -13.80
CA ILE A 178 -10.80 2.71 -12.73
C ILE A 178 -12.10 3.47 -13.00
N GLU A 179 -13.20 2.78 -12.93
CA GLU A 179 -14.56 3.32 -12.91
C GLU A 179 -15.26 2.82 -11.65
N VAL A 180 -16.19 3.62 -11.12
CA VAL A 180 -17.11 3.17 -10.08
C VAL A 180 -18.49 3.11 -10.72
N VAL A 181 -19.05 1.90 -10.74
CA VAL A 181 -20.31 1.61 -11.45
C VAL A 181 -21.38 1.19 -10.48
N ASP A 182 -22.63 1.31 -10.92
CA ASP A 182 -23.77 0.90 -10.11
C ASP A 182 -23.67 -0.57 -9.67
N PHE A 183 -24.29 -0.89 -8.53
CA PHE A 183 -24.21 -2.23 -7.96
C PHE A 183 -24.95 -3.28 -8.80
N ASP A 184 -26.01 -2.88 -9.45
CA ASP A 184 -26.90 -3.74 -10.23
C ASP A 184 -26.66 -3.62 -11.74
N ASP A 185 -26.25 -2.43 -12.23
CA ASP A 185 -25.91 -2.19 -13.64
C ASP A 185 -24.43 -1.80 -13.82
N PRO A 186 -23.54 -2.73 -14.20
CA PRO A 186 -22.12 -2.45 -14.40
C PRO A 186 -21.82 -1.57 -15.64
N LEU A 187 -22.80 -1.17 -16.41
CA LEU A 187 -22.65 -0.23 -17.52
C LEU A 187 -22.94 1.21 -17.10
N GLU A 188 -23.60 1.42 -15.98
CA GLU A 188 -23.90 2.74 -15.43
C GLU A 188 -22.78 3.19 -14.47
N ILE A 189 -22.16 4.34 -14.77
CA ILE A 189 -21.18 4.98 -13.89
C ILE A 189 -21.95 5.84 -12.89
N VAL A 190 -21.68 5.63 -11.57
CA VAL A 190 -22.36 6.39 -10.51
C VAL A 190 -21.93 7.85 -10.48
N GLU A 191 -22.72 8.73 -9.86
CA GLU A 191 -22.36 10.14 -9.65
C GLU A 191 -21.16 10.30 -8.69
N TYR A 192 -20.49 11.45 -8.72
CA TYR A 192 -19.41 11.73 -7.78
C TYR A 192 -19.89 11.70 -6.33
N GLY A 193 -19.09 11.06 -5.45
CA GLY A 193 -19.43 10.87 -4.05
C GLY A 193 -20.40 9.70 -3.79
N GLN A 194 -20.88 9.04 -4.83
CA GLN A 194 -21.71 7.83 -4.68
C GLN A 194 -20.85 6.56 -4.65
N ALA A 195 -21.30 5.62 -3.83
CA ALA A 195 -20.68 4.29 -3.74
C ALA A 195 -21.17 3.38 -4.86
N GLY A 196 -20.28 2.51 -5.33
CA GLY A 196 -20.58 1.52 -6.35
C GLY A 196 -19.47 0.47 -6.41
N ARG A 197 -19.57 -0.43 -7.38
CA ARG A 197 -18.56 -1.44 -7.62
C ARG A 197 -17.37 -0.88 -8.37
N VAL A 198 -16.17 -1.29 -7.95
CA VAL A 198 -14.95 -0.94 -8.69
C VAL A 198 -14.86 -1.78 -9.96
N LYS A 199 -14.78 -1.11 -11.11
CA LYS A 199 -14.57 -1.73 -12.42
C LYS A 199 -13.24 -1.28 -12.99
N LEU A 200 -12.45 -2.24 -13.46
CA LEU A 200 -11.12 -2.03 -14.01
C LEU A 200 -11.09 -2.35 -15.49
N THR A 201 -10.41 -1.50 -16.26
CA THR A 201 -9.99 -1.83 -17.62
C THR A 201 -8.48 -1.72 -17.71
N THR A 202 -7.79 -2.79 -18.12
CA THR A 202 -6.35 -2.78 -18.32
C THR A 202 -6.01 -2.70 -19.81
N LEU A 203 -5.05 -1.85 -20.14
CA LEU A 203 -4.68 -1.49 -21.52
C LEU A 203 -3.19 -1.76 -21.79
N THR A 204 -2.65 -2.84 -21.22
CA THR A 204 -1.25 -3.23 -21.47
C THR A 204 -1.15 -4.28 -22.57
N ARG A 205 0.03 -4.41 -23.16
CA ARG A 205 0.29 -5.44 -24.19
C ARG A 205 0.13 -6.86 -23.64
N GLU A 206 0.46 -7.04 -22.35
CA GLU A 206 0.43 -8.32 -21.64
C GLU A 206 -0.98 -8.65 -21.12
N PHE A 207 -1.76 -7.62 -20.78
CA PHE A 207 -3.10 -7.75 -20.22
C PHE A 207 -4.03 -6.74 -20.86
N PHE A 208 -4.92 -7.22 -21.71
CA PHE A 208 -6.07 -6.47 -22.17
C PHE A 208 -7.33 -7.10 -21.56
N VAL A 209 -7.80 -6.52 -20.47
CA VAL A 209 -8.99 -7.00 -19.74
C VAL A 209 -9.97 -5.84 -19.61
N PRO A 210 -10.94 -5.72 -20.52
CA PRO A 210 -11.92 -4.65 -20.46
C PRO A 210 -13.03 -4.96 -19.44
N GLY A 211 -13.37 -3.96 -18.62
CA GLY A 211 -14.57 -4.00 -17.79
C GLY A 211 -14.59 -5.08 -16.70
N PHE A 212 -13.45 -5.41 -16.13
CA PHE A 212 -13.39 -6.39 -15.03
C PHE A 212 -13.97 -5.79 -13.74
N LEU A 213 -15.01 -6.42 -13.20
CA LEU A 213 -15.55 -6.06 -11.89
C LEU A 213 -14.68 -6.63 -10.78
N GLU A 214 -14.11 -5.73 -9.98
CA GLU A 214 -13.33 -6.11 -8.81
C GLU A 214 -14.19 -6.66 -7.67
N ARG A 215 -13.52 -7.25 -6.68
CA ARG A 215 -14.14 -7.67 -5.42
C ARG A 215 -14.37 -6.53 -4.45
N ASP A 216 -14.07 -5.32 -4.88
CA ASP A 216 -14.11 -4.13 -4.06
C ASP A 216 -15.26 -3.22 -4.50
N GLU A 217 -15.79 -2.48 -3.55
CA GLU A 217 -16.64 -1.31 -3.72
C GLU A 217 -15.88 -0.07 -3.28
N GLY A 218 -16.34 1.10 -3.71
CA GLY A 218 -15.75 2.37 -3.34
C GLY A 218 -16.61 3.54 -3.80
N GLU A 219 -16.22 4.76 -3.46
CA GLU A 219 -16.90 6.00 -3.85
C GLU A 219 -16.19 6.63 -5.04
N ARG A 220 -16.97 7.06 -6.06
CA ARG A 220 -16.40 7.78 -7.20
C ARG A 220 -15.94 9.17 -6.79
N GLU A 221 -14.70 9.49 -7.12
CA GLU A 221 -14.08 10.78 -6.83
C GLU A 221 -13.77 11.57 -8.11
N PRO A 222 -13.89 12.90 -8.05
CA PRO A 222 -13.54 13.74 -9.20
C PRO A 222 -12.04 13.70 -9.49
N PRO A 223 -11.63 14.13 -10.71
CA PRO A 223 -10.23 14.31 -11.05
C PRO A 223 -9.50 15.21 -10.06
N TYR A 224 -8.20 14.93 -9.89
CA TYR A 224 -7.27 15.73 -9.11
C TYR A 224 -6.25 16.38 -10.05
N GLU A 225 -5.71 17.54 -9.69
CA GLU A 225 -4.80 18.30 -10.55
C GLU A 225 -3.71 17.46 -11.22
N LYS A 226 -3.05 16.60 -10.45
CA LYS A 226 -2.00 15.70 -10.94
C LYS A 226 -2.54 14.50 -11.72
N TYR A 227 -3.80 14.15 -11.53
CA TYR A 227 -4.48 13.01 -12.14
C TYR A 227 -5.79 13.49 -12.75
N PRO A 228 -5.78 13.97 -14.03
CA PRO A 228 -6.95 14.55 -14.67
C PRO A 228 -7.98 13.49 -15.12
N TRP A 229 -8.22 12.51 -14.27
CA TRP A 229 -9.22 11.44 -14.44
C TRP A 229 -9.79 11.04 -13.09
N ASP A 230 -10.93 10.38 -13.12
CA ASP A 230 -11.65 9.98 -11.93
C ASP A 230 -10.79 9.14 -10.98
N GLY A 231 -11.04 9.32 -9.70
CA GLY A 231 -10.47 8.54 -8.62
C GLY A 231 -11.52 7.66 -7.94
N VAL A 232 -11.05 6.89 -6.97
CA VAL A 232 -11.89 6.09 -6.07
C VAL A 232 -11.41 6.25 -4.63
N SER A 233 -12.34 6.47 -3.70
CA SER A 233 -12.08 6.52 -2.26
C SER A 233 -12.90 5.46 -1.52
N GLY A 234 -12.65 5.29 -0.21
CA GLY A 234 -13.43 4.37 0.63
C GLY A 234 -13.39 2.93 0.15
N VAL A 235 -12.29 2.52 -0.50
CA VAL A 235 -12.18 1.18 -1.10
C VAL A 235 -12.18 0.11 -0.01
N ARG A 236 -13.12 -0.82 -0.12
CA ARG A 236 -13.32 -1.94 0.80
C ARG A 236 -13.88 -3.15 0.07
N PRO A 237 -13.81 -4.36 0.66
CA PRO A 237 -14.44 -5.53 0.06
C PRO A 237 -15.93 -5.31 -0.20
N PHE A 238 -16.37 -5.71 -1.38
CA PHE A 238 -17.78 -5.61 -1.77
C PHE A 238 -18.65 -6.48 -0.87
N HIS A 239 -19.65 -5.89 -0.25
CA HIS A 239 -20.54 -6.57 0.72
C HIS A 239 -21.32 -7.76 0.14
N GLY A 240 -21.55 -7.82 -1.16
CA GLY A 240 -22.23 -8.94 -1.82
C GLY A 240 -21.40 -10.23 -1.91
N PHE A 241 -20.13 -10.23 -1.45
CA PHE A 241 -19.27 -11.42 -1.36
C PHE A 241 -19.02 -11.88 0.10
N ALA A 242 -19.69 -11.27 1.07
CA ALA A 242 -19.58 -11.60 2.48
C ALA A 242 -20.36 -12.87 2.87
#